data_466983fe9781442bbfc78f95fe43a3c6
#
_entry.id   466983fe9781442bbfc78f95fe43a3c6
#
_cell.length_a   1.000
_cell.length_b   1.000
_cell.length_c   1.000
_cell.angle_alpha   90.00
_cell.angle_beta   90.00
_cell.angle_gamma   90.00
#
_symmetry.space_group_name_H-M   'P 1'
#
loop_
_entity.id
_entity.type
_entity.pdbx_description
1 polymer ?
#
loop_
_entity_poly.entity_id
_entity_poly.type
_entity_poly.pdbx_seq_one_letter_code
_entity_poly.pdbx_strand_id
1 'polypeptide(L)'
;LKIEKGQFVTLLGPSGCGKSTLLRSLAGLEAVTDGQIILDGEDITTKEPKDRNIGMVFQQYSLFPNMTVEENLAFGLKLKKLPQEEINERISKAIKIVELEGKEKSYPSNLSGGQQQRVALARGIVMQPKVLLLDEPLSAIDAKLRKSLQLSIREIHNKLGLTTIFVTHDQDEAMVMSDVIHLFHDGVIEQSGTPVEVYTRPVTSFAASFIGNYNIFEADKIAKLTGTEWKTKVAIRPETIMMSKAPIANDDRFKMEGVIKEHIARGNVLRYTIDVGGIEVYADALFRSVSIFQDGEKVYLSIAEHNCVAI
;
A
#
# COMPACT_ATOMS: atom_id res chain seq x y z
N LEU A 1 13.51 -9.37 -8.05
CA LEU A 1 12.71 -8.17 -8.12
C LEU A 1 13.26 -7.25 -9.21
N LYS A 2 12.39 -6.78 -10.11
CA LYS A 2 12.76 -5.79 -11.15
C LYS A 2 11.86 -4.56 -10.97
N ILE A 3 12.47 -3.37 -11.00
CA ILE A 3 11.77 -2.09 -10.87
C ILE A 3 12.20 -1.22 -12.04
N GLU A 4 11.25 -0.69 -12.77
CA GLU A 4 11.53 0.19 -13.90
C GLU A 4 11.76 1.63 -13.41
N LYS A 5 12.58 2.36 -14.18
CA LYS A 5 12.87 3.76 -13.86
C LYS A 5 11.58 4.60 -13.86
N GLY A 6 11.44 5.43 -12.83
CA GLY A 6 10.29 6.31 -12.67
C GLY A 6 9.04 5.64 -12.12
N GLN A 7 9.08 4.36 -11.74
CA GLN A 7 7.95 3.70 -11.08
C GLN A 7 7.85 4.04 -9.59
N PHE A 8 6.62 4.10 -9.10
CA PHE A 8 6.30 4.07 -7.68
C PHE A 8 5.91 2.63 -7.30
N VAL A 9 6.83 1.94 -6.63
CA VAL A 9 6.67 0.53 -6.27
C VAL A 9 6.41 0.40 -4.78
N THR A 10 5.38 -0.34 -4.40
CA THR A 10 5.11 -0.61 -2.99
C THR A 10 5.42 -2.05 -2.61
N LEU A 11 6.16 -2.20 -1.52
CA LEU A 11 6.34 -3.46 -0.80
C LEU A 11 5.25 -3.52 0.28
N LEU A 12 4.21 -4.31 0.05
CA LEU A 12 3.05 -4.45 0.92
C LEU A 12 3.09 -5.80 1.65
N GLY A 13 2.66 -5.86 2.89
CA GLY A 13 2.56 -7.13 3.63
C GLY A 13 2.52 -6.93 5.15
N PRO A 14 2.30 -7.98 5.93
CA PRO A 14 2.23 -7.90 7.38
C PRO A 14 3.56 -7.47 8.01
N SER A 15 3.50 -7.02 9.26
CA SER A 15 4.72 -6.68 10.01
C SER A 15 5.61 -7.90 10.17
N GLY A 16 6.93 -7.70 10.07
CA GLY A 16 7.92 -8.78 10.25
C GLY A 16 8.19 -9.67 9.03
N CYS A 17 7.51 -9.49 7.89
CA CYS A 17 7.73 -10.32 6.70
C CYS A 17 8.98 -9.96 5.85
N GLY A 18 9.87 -9.07 6.34
CA GLY A 18 11.16 -8.79 5.69
C GLY A 18 11.24 -7.54 4.81
N LYS A 19 10.15 -6.75 4.64
CA LYS A 19 10.13 -5.54 3.78
C LYS A 19 11.19 -4.50 4.14
N SER A 20 11.26 -4.11 5.42
CA SER A 20 12.24 -3.12 5.88
C SER A 20 13.67 -3.66 5.82
N THR A 21 13.88 -4.97 6.00
CA THR A 21 15.18 -5.61 5.81
C THR A 21 15.63 -5.48 4.35
N LEU A 22 14.75 -5.81 3.39
CA LEU A 22 15.04 -5.61 1.97
C LEU A 22 15.33 -4.14 1.65
N LEU A 23 14.53 -3.21 2.20
CA LEU A 23 14.74 -1.78 1.98
C LEU A 23 16.10 -1.31 2.52
N ARG A 24 16.50 -1.75 3.72
CA ARG A 24 17.80 -1.46 4.32
C ARG A 24 18.96 -2.10 3.57
N SER A 25 18.78 -3.30 3.03
CA SER A 25 19.77 -3.93 2.15
C SER A 25 19.97 -3.13 0.86
N LEU A 26 18.90 -2.61 0.25
CA LEU A 26 18.99 -1.69 -0.90
C LEU A 26 19.75 -0.41 -0.55
N ALA A 27 19.52 0.15 0.63
CA ALA A 27 20.23 1.32 1.13
C ALA A 27 21.70 1.04 1.52
N GLY A 28 22.10 -0.23 1.65
CA GLY A 28 23.44 -0.62 2.12
C GLY A 28 23.61 -0.58 3.64
N LEU A 29 22.52 -0.52 4.38
CA LEU A 29 22.51 -0.52 5.84
C LEU A 29 22.50 -1.93 6.43
N GLU A 30 22.12 -2.93 5.63
CA GLU A 30 22.14 -4.35 5.96
C GLU A 30 22.92 -5.09 4.88
N ALA A 31 23.73 -6.08 5.30
CA ALA A 31 24.50 -6.89 4.38
C ALA A 31 23.59 -7.84 3.57
N VAL A 32 23.88 -7.98 2.28
CA VAL A 32 23.23 -8.97 1.43
C VAL A 32 23.92 -10.31 1.63
N THR A 33 23.19 -11.34 2.05
CA THR A 33 23.74 -12.68 2.28
C THR A 33 23.96 -13.41 0.98
N ASP A 34 23.03 -13.26 0.01
CA ASP A 34 23.10 -13.90 -1.31
C ASP A 34 22.34 -13.04 -2.33
N GLY A 35 22.75 -13.14 -3.61
CA GLY A 35 22.19 -12.36 -4.70
C GLY A 35 22.92 -11.04 -4.95
N GLN A 36 22.35 -10.21 -5.83
CA GLN A 36 22.94 -8.95 -6.28
C GLN A 36 21.92 -7.82 -6.33
N ILE A 37 22.38 -6.61 -6.09
CA ILE A 37 21.61 -5.36 -6.27
C ILE A 37 22.24 -4.61 -7.45
N ILE A 38 21.49 -4.50 -8.53
CA ILE A 38 21.92 -3.79 -9.75
C ILE A 38 21.12 -2.50 -9.88
N LEU A 39 21.81 -1.37 -9.97
CA LEU A 39 21.22 -0.05 -10.21
C LEU A 39 21.79 0.58 -11.49
N ASP A 40 20.95 0.82 -12.48
CA ASP A 40 21.35 1.33 -13.81
C ASP A 40 22.50 0.52 -14.45
N GLY A 41 22.44 -0.82 -14.31
CA GLY A 41 23.45 -1.73 -14.85
C GLY A 41 24.72 -1.87 -14.01
N GLU A 42 24.85 -1.14 -12.91
CA GLU A 42 25.98 -1.21 -11.99
C GLU A 42 25.64 -2.08 -10.78
N ASP A 43 26.53 -3.00 -10.41
CA ASP A 43 26.42 -3.78 -9.17
C ASP A 43 26.80 -2.89 -7.97
N ILE A 44 25.84 -2.64 -7.11
CA ILE A 44 25.99 -1.85 -5.90
C ILE A 44 25.94 -2.67 -4.62
N THR A 45 25.93 -3.99 -4.72
CA THR A 45 25.70 -4.91 -3.59
C THR A 45 26.65 -4.65 -2.42
N THR A 46 27.93 -4.45 -2.70
CA THR A 46 28.99 -4.23 -1.69
C THR A 46 29.33 -2.77 -1.45
N LYS A 47 28.70 -1.82 -2.18
CA LYS A 47 28.96 -0.39 -1.99
C LYS A 47 28.44 0.09 -0.65
N GLU A 48 29.18 1.01 -0.05
CA GLU A 48 28.71 1.73 1.14
C GLU A 48 27.49 2.59 0.85
N PRO A 49 26.63 2.86 1.83
CA PRO A 49 25.38 3.66 1.66
C PRO A 49 25.62 5.01 0.96
N LYS A 50 26.71 5.70 1.30
CA LYS A 50 27.07 7.03 0.73
C LYS A 50 27.33 6.99 -0.79
N ASP A 51 27.73 5.83 -1.33
CA ASP A 51 28.16 5.64 -2.73
C ASP A 51 27.04 5.03 -3.61
N ARG A 52 25.89 4.69 -3.04
CA ARG A 52 24.75 4.07 -3.77
C ARG A 52 23.86 5.06 -4.50
N ASN A 53 23.99 6.36 -4.21
CA ASN A 53 23.09 7.40 -4.74
C ASN A 53 21.59 7.12 -4.50
N ILE A 54 21.27 6.61 -3.31
CA ILE A 54 19.93 6.27 -2.84
C ILE A 54 19.56 7.21 -1.69
N GLY A 55 18.38 7.82 -1.74
CA GLY A 55 17.79 8.56 -0.64
C GLY A 55 16.91 7.66 0.21
N MET A 56 16.92 7.83 1.54
CA MET A 56 16.06 7.06 2.43
C MET A 56 15.36 7.96 3.45
N VAL A 57 14.07 7.72 3.63
CA VAL A 57 13.23 8.31 4.68
C VAL A 57 12.82 7.18 5.63
N PHE A 58 13.17 7.33 6.90
CA PHE A 58 12.88 6.35 7.94
C PHE A 58 11.51 6.58 8.58
N GLN A 59 10.96 5.56 9.18
CA GLN A 59 9.66 5.55 9.86
C GLN A 59 9.51 6.66 10.93
N GLN A 60 10.57 6.96 11.69
CA GLN A 60 10.58 8.00 12.72
C GLN A 60 11.17 9.34 12.23
N TYR A 61 11.15 9.59 10.90
CA TYR A 61 11.70 10.80 10.24
C TYR A 61 13.20 11.03 10.48
N SER A 62 13.74 10.64 11.60
CA SER A 62 15.17 10.74 12.01
C SER A 62 15.78 12.11 11.75
N LEU A 63 15.01 13.18 12.01
CA LEU A 63 15.52 14.56 11.90
C LEU A 63 16.55 14.84 12.99
N PHE A 64 17.55 15.65 12.67
CA PHE A 64 18.49 16.15 13.65
C PHE A 64 17.80 17.21 14.53
N PRO A 65 17.51 16.92 15.81
CA PRO A 65 16.67 17.78 16.64
C PRO A 65 17.31 19.14 16.95
N ASN A 66 18.65 19.22 16.93
CA ASN A 66 19.44 20.41 17.22
C ASN A 66 19.79 21.22 15.96
N MET A 67 19.18 20.89 14.82
CA MET A 67 19.37 21.58 13.55
C MET A 67 18.03 22.13 13.06
N THR A 68 18.07 23.31 12.46
CA THR A 68 16.91 23.89 11.77
C THR A 68 16.54 23.06 10.54
N VAL A 69 15.40 23.36 9.89
CA VAL A 69 15.01 22.74 8.62
C VAL A 69 16.11 22.87 7.57
N GLU A 70 16.59 24.10 7.36
CA GLU A 70 17.67 24.40 6.41
C GLU A 70 18.95 23.61 6.71
N GLU A 71 19.34 23.53 7.99
CA GLU A 71 20.53 22.79 8.42
C GLU A 71 20.38 21.29 8.24
N ASN A 72 19.18 20.72 8.52
CA ASN A 72 18.86 19.32 8.24
C ASN A 72 19.04 18.98 6.75
N LEU A 73 18.59 19.86 5.85
CA LEU A 73 18.73 19.67 4.40
C LEU A 73 20.19 19.87 3.96
N ALA A 74 20.88 20.88 4.53
CA ALA A 74 22.26 21.18 4.19
C ALA A 74 23.25 20.08 4.58
N PHE A 75 22.92 19.27 5.59
CA PHE A 75 23.87 18.33 6.21
C PHE A 75 24.55 17.40 5.19
N GLY A 76 23.78 16.69 4.39
CA GLY A 76 24.31 15.77 3.38
C GLY A 76 25.08 16.50 2.26
N LEU A 77 24.60 17.67 1.85
CA LEU A 77 25.25 18.48 0.80
C LEU A 77 26.61 18.99 1.25
N LYS A 78 26.75 19.43 2.51
CA LYS A 78 28.02 19.82 3.13
C LYS A 78 29.00 18.66 3.22
N LEU A 79 28.55 17.47 3.55
CA LEU A 79 29.40 16.27 3.55
C LEU A 79 29.97 15.95 2.16
N LYS A 80 29.18 16.19 1.09
CA LYS A 80 29.67 16.10 -0.29
C LYS A 80 30.59 17.28 -0.72
N LYS A 81 30.84 18.23 0.17
CA LYS A 81 31.69 19.42 -0.08
C LYS A 81 31.26 20.23 -1.31
N LEU A 82 29.92 20.33 -1.54
CA LEU A 82 29.39 21.16 -2.62
C LEU A 82 29.61 22.65 -2.35
N PRO A 83 29.71 23.49 -3.40
CA PRO A 83 29.77 24.94 -3.26
C PRO A 83 28.57 25.49 -2.50
N GLN A 84 28.76 26.52 -1.67
CA GLN A 84 27.68 27.09 -0.84
C GLN A 84 26.48 27.60 -1.68
N GLU A 85 26.76 28.14 -2.84
CA GLU A 85 25.74 28.65 -3.76
C GLU A 85 24.84 27.51 -4.26
N GLU A 86 25.43 26.38 -4.65
CA GLU A 86 24.69 25.17 -5.05
C GLU A 86 23.88 24.56 -3.89
N ILE A 87 24.46 24.57 -2.67
CA ILE A 87 23.75 24.12 -1.45
C ILE A 87 22.49 24.96 -1.26
N ASN A 88 22.62 26.31 -1.31
CA ASN A 88 21.48 27.21 -1.11
C ASN A 88 20.40 27.03 -2.18
N GLU A 89 20.80 26.87 -3.44
CA GLU A 89 19.87 26.62 -4.55
C GLU A 89 19.09 25.31 -4.38
N ARG A 90 19.78 24.21 -4.04
CA ARG A 90 19.14 22.90 -3.85
C ARG A 90 18.19 22.90 -2.65
N ILE A 91 18.57 23.55 -1.55
CA ILE A 91 17.70 23.69 -0.36
C ILE A 91 16.46 24.51 -0.71
N SER A 92 16.60 25.66 -1.36
CA SER A 92 15.47 26.49 -1.76
C SER A 92 14.49 25.73 -2.66
N LYS A 93 14.99 24.98 -3.65
CA LYS A 93 14.17 24.12 -4.50
C LYS A 93 13.45 23.02 -3.70
N ALA A 94 14.17 22.35 -2.79
CA ALA A 94 13.58 21.27 -1.98
C ALA A 94 12.49 21.81 -1.05
N ILE A 95 12.70 22.92 -0.36
CA ILE A 95 11.71 23.58 0.52
C ILE A 95 10.44 23.93 -0.26
N LYS A 96 10.58 24.50 -1.45
CA LYS A 96 9.44 24.83 -2.33
C LYS A 96 8.68 23.59 -2.80
N ILE A 97 9.39 22.49 -3.10
CA ILE A 97 8.77 21.23 -3.53
C ILE A 97 7.89 20.65 -2.43
N VAL A 98 8.33 20.73 -1.18
CA VAL A 98 7.61 20.17 -0.03
C VAL A 98 6.71 21.19 0.69
N GLU A 99 6.57 22.41 0.15
CA GLU A 99 5.70 23.47 0.68
C GLU A 99 6.04 23.85 2.13
N LEU A 100 7.30 24.13 2.40
CA LEU A 100 7.80 24.53 3.73
C LEU A 100 8.43 25.92 3.73
N GLU A 101 8.06 26.78 2.76
CA GLU A 101 8.51 28.17 2.71
C GLU A 101 8.17 28.90 4.01
N GLY A 102 9.10 29.67 4.54
CA GLY A 102 9.01 30.40 5.81
C GLY A 102 9.25 29.53 7.06
N LYS A 103 9.62 28.25 6.89
CA LYS A 103 9.99 27.34 7.99
C LYS A 103 11.47 26.99 8.05
N GLU A 104 12.29 27.61 7.22
CA GLU A 104 13.73 27.33 7.05
C GLU A 104 14.49 27.35 8.37
N LYS A 105 14.18 28.31 9.22
CA LYS A 105 14.83 28.52 10.53
C LYS A 105 14.15 27.81 11.70
N SER A 106 13.06 27.08 11.44
CA SER A 106 12.35 26.32 12.48
C SER A 106 13.13 25.07 12.87
N TYR A 107 13.12 24.73 14.16
CA TYR A 107 13.60 23.45 14.66
C TYR A 107 12.50 22.37 14.55
N PRO A 108 12.86 21.08 14.46
CA PRO A 108 11.87 19.98 14.41
C PRO A 108 10.83 20.03 15.53
N SER A 109 11.20 20.41 16.74
CA SER A 109 10.29 20.54 17.89
C SER A 109 9.17 21.57 17.69
N ASN A 110 9.37 22.54 16.79
CA ASN A 110 8.41 23.61 16.49
C ASN A 110 7.55 23.29 15.25
N LEU A 111 7.62 22.05 14.73
CA LEU A 111 6.92 21.60 13.54
C LEU A 111 5.85 20.55 13.91
N SER A 112 4.73 20.56 13.20
CA SER A 112 3.77 19.45 13.27
C SER A 112 4.36 18.18 12.70
N GLY A 113 3.82 17.01 13.05
CA GLY A 113 4.27 15.72 12.52
C GLY A 113 4.33 15.67 11.00
N GLY A 114 3.31 16.21 10.31
CA GLY A 114 3.31 16.30 8.85
C GLY A 114 4.38 17.24 8.30
N GLN A 115 4.69 18.34 8.99
CA GLN A 115 5.80 19.21 8.60
C GLN A 115 7.15 18.52 8.81
N GLN A 116 7.32 17.79 9.92
CA GLN A 116 8.54 16.98 10.15
C GLN A 116 8.73 15.93 9.06
N GLN A 117 7.67 15.27 8.65
CA GLN A 117 7.72 14.30 7.54
C GLN A 117 8.13 14.98 6.23
N ARG A 118 7.56 16.14 5.90
CA ARG A 118 7.95 16.92 4.71
C ARG A 118 9.43 17.34 4.77
N VAL A 119 9.97 17.66 5.94
CA VAL A 119 11.41 17.91 6.11
C VAL A 119 12.23 16.65 5.85
N ALA A 120 11.81 15.49 6.37
CA ALA A 120 12.50 14.23 6.13
C ALA A 120 12.49 13.85 4.64
N LEU A 121 11.35 14.06 3.96
CA LEU A 121 11.23 13.88 2.52
C LEU A 121 12.14 14.83 1.75
N ALA A 122 12.13 16.14 2.09
CA ALA A 122 13.02 17.15 1.51
C ALA A 122 14.50 16.76 1.67
N ARG A 123 14.89 16.24 2.84
CA ARG A 123 16.25 15.74 3.10
C ARG A 123 16.60 14.54 2.20
N GLY A 124 15.64 13.65 1.94
CA GLY A 124 15.83 12.54 1.02
C GLY A 124 16.04 12.98 -0.42
N ILE A 125 15.27 13.96 -0.90
CA ILE A 125 15.30 14.41 -2.30
C ILE A 125 16.35 15.48 -2.61
N VAL A 126 16.79 16.28 -1.62
CA VAL A 126 17.76 17.39 -1.84
C VAL A 126 19.11 16.90 -2.40
N MET A 127 19.45 15.64 -2.12
CA MET A 127 20.64 14.97 -2.64
C MET A 127 20.49 14.53 -4.10
N GLN A 128 19.30 14.68 -4.69
CA GLN A 128 18.95 14.24 -6.04
C GLN A 128 19.28 12.74 -6.26
N PRO A 129 18.69 11.84 -5.46
CA PRO A 129 18.99 10.42 -5.55
C PRO A 129 18.38 9.82 -6.83
N LYS A 130 18.94 8.70 -7.30
CA LYS A 130 18.35 7.90 -8.38
C LYS A 130 17.11 7.13 -7.91
N VAL A 131 17.12 6.68 -6.65
CA VAL A 131 16.04 5.94 -6.01
C VAL A 131 15.74 6.56 -4.64
N LEU A 132 14.46 6.72 -4.34
CA LEU A 132 13.97 7.15 -3.04
C LEU A 132 13.31 5.97 -2.32
N LEU A 133 13.81 5.64 -1.14
CA LEU A 133 13.30 4.61 -0.27
C LEU A 133 12.49 5.23 0.86
N LEU A 134 11.27 4.75 1.08
CA LEU A 134 10.35 5.24 2.11
C LEU A 134 9.93 4.08 3.01
N ASP A 135 10.46 4.02 4.25
CA ASP A 135 10.19 2.97 5.22
C ASP A 135 9.04 3.37 6.15
N GLU A 136 7.83 2.92 5.87
CA GLU A 136 6.58 3.21 6.60
C GLU A 136 6.41 4.70 6.98
N PRO A 137 6.56 5.64 6.05
CA PRO A 137 6.65 7.06 6.39
C PRO A 137 5.34 7.66 6.92
N LEU A 138 4.21 6.94 6.79
CA LEU A 138 2.87 7.42 7.15
C LEU A 138 2.31 6.73 8.40
N SER A 139 3.02 5.76 8.99
CA SER A 139 2.50 4.90 10.08
C SER A 139 2.18 5.66 11.38
N ALA A 140 2.89 6.75 11.66
CA ALA A 140 2.73 7.54 12.90
C ALA A 140 1.80 8.76 12.76
N ILE A 141 1.00 8.84 11.67
CA ILE A 141 0.25 10.02 11.30
C ILE A 141 -1.26 9.75 11.43
N ASP A 142 -2.01 10.77 11.90
CA ASP A 142 -3.47 10.71 11.96
C ASP A 142 -4.10 10.55 10.55
N ALA A 143 -5.30 9.94 10.49
CA ALA A 143 -5.94 9.55 9.25
C ALA A 143 -6.22 10.71 8.27
N LYS A 144 -6.52 11.92 8.80
CA LYS A 144 -6.83 13.09 7.96
C LYS A 144 -5.55 13.63 7.30
N LEU A 145 -4.50 13.78 8.07
CA LEU A 145 -3.20 14.27 7.58
C LEU A 145 -2.55 13.23 6.66
N ARG A 146 -2.70 11.93 6.96
CA ARG A 146 -2.17 10.82 6.14
C ARG A 146 -2.63 10.93 4.68
N LYS A 147 -3.93 11.14 4.43
CA LYS A 147 -4.45 11.30 3.05
C LYS A 147 -3.82 12.46 2.29
N SER A 148 -3.63 13.60 2.94
CA SER A 148 -2.99 14.75 2.27
C SER A 148 -1.51 14.48 1.97
N LEU A 149 -0.82 13.76 2.84
CA LEU A 149 0.58 13.40 2.65
C LEU A 149 0.80 12.33 1.59
N GLN A 150 -0.11 11.35 1.46
CA GLN A 150 -0.12 10.40 0.34
C GLN A 150 -0.13 11.15 -1.00
N LEU A 151 -1.05 12.09 -1.16
CA LEU A 151 -1.14 12.92 -2.37
C LEU A 151 0.14 13.73 -2.60
N SER A 152 0.66 14.39 -1.55
CA SER A 152 1.91 15.17 -1.64
C SER A 152 3.10 14.32 -2.05
N ILE A 153 3.28 13.13 -1.46
CA ILE A 153 4.37 12.21 -1.82
C ILE A 153 4.26 11.78 -3.28
N ARG A 154 3.06 11.40 -3.72
CA ARG A 154 2.82 10.99 -5.11
C ARG A 154 3.06 12.13 -6.09
N GLU A 155 2.64 13.35 -5.74
CA GLU A 155 2.87 14.55 -6.54
C GLU A 155 4.37 14.88 -6.66
N ILE A 156 5.12 14.80 -5.57
CA ILE A 156 6.58 15.00 -5.54
C ILE A 156 7.28 13.94 -6.41
N HIS A 157 6.89 12.67 -6.28
CA HIS A 157 7.39 11.59 -7.13
C HIS A 157 7.19 11.91 -8.62
N ASN A 158 5.95 12.24 -9.01
CA ASN A 158 5.62 12.57 -10.40
C ASN A 158 6.39 13.78 -10.92
N LYS A 159 6.45 14.86 -10.13
CA LYS A 159 7.12 16.11 -10.49
C LYS A 159 8.62 15.95 -10.71
N LEU A 160 9.25 15.05 -9.94
CA LEU A 160 10.70 14.82 -10.01
C LEU A 160 11.07 13.62 -10.89
N GLY A 161 10.10 12.81 -11.34
CA GLY A 161 10.35 11.60 -12.10
C GLY A 161 11.20 10.57 -11.35
N LEU A 162 10.99 10.46 -10.03
CA LEU A 162 11.78 9.58 -9.17
C LEU A 162 11.43 8.12 -9.40
N THR A 163 12.38 7.22 -9.14
CA THR A 163 12.06 5.82 -8.85
C THR A 163 11.87 5.71 -7.34
N THR A 164 10.69 5.29 -6.89
CA THR A 164 10.35 5.24 -5.45
C THR A 164 10.01 3.84 -5.03
N ILE A 165 10.60 3.38 -3.92
CA ILE A 165 10.22 2.13 -3.25
C ILE A 165 9.64 2.50 -1.89
N PHE A 166 8.39 2.15 -1.70
CA PHE A 166 7.58 2.48 -0.54
C PHE A 166 7.22 1.22 0.24
N VAL A 167 7.49 1.20 1.53
CA VAL A 167 7.10 0.11 2.42
C VAL A 167 5.88 0.53 3.24
N THR A 168 4.88 -0.32 3.26
CA THR A 168 3.70 -0.15 4.12
C THR A 168 3.07 -1.49 4.47
N HIS A 169 2.25 -1.51 5.51
CA HIS A 169 1.32 -2.58 5.83
C HIS A 169 -0.15 -2.16 5.57
N ASP A 170 -0.36 -0.92 5.17
CA ASP A 170 -1.68 -0.35 4.87
C ASP A 170 -2.04 -0.58 3.39
N GLN A 171 -3.16 -1.27 3.17
CA GLN A 171 -3.64 -1.62 1.83
C GLN A 171 -4.11 -0.39 1.06
N ASP A 172 -4.78 0.56 1.72
CA ASP A 172 -5.29 1.78 1.10
C ASP A 172 -4.13 2.63 0.57
N GLU A 173 -3.03 2.72 1.34
CA GLU A 173 -1.81 3.39 0.90
C GLU A 173 -1.24 2.76 -0.37
N ALA A 174 -1.09 1.44 -0.37
CA ALA A 174 -0.56 0.69 -1.51
C ALA A 174 -1.45 0.87 -2.75
N MET A 175 -2.78 0.76 -2.59
CA MET A 175 -3.73 0.87 -3.69
C MET A 175 -3.76 2.26 -4.33
N VAL A 176 -3.61 3.33 -3.52
CA VAL A 176 -3.71 4.72 -3.99
C VAL A 176 -2.40 5.22 -4.61
N MET A 177 -1.25 4.78 -4.08
CA MET A 177 0.03 5.40 -4.41
C MET A 177 0.84 4.66 -5.46
N SER A 178 0.58 3.36 -5.69
CA SER A 178 1.50 2.50 -6.43
C SER A 178 1.21 2.42 -7.93
N ASP A 179 2.26 2.30 -8.72
CA ASP A 179 2.18 1.79 -10.09
C ASP A 179 2.24 0.24 -10.06
N VAL A 180 3.05 -0.31 -9.15
CA VAL A 180 3.20 -1.75 -8.92
C VAL A 180 3.23 -2.05 -7.44
N ILE A 181 2.53 -3.10 -7.02
CA ILE A 181 2.55 -3.66 -5.67
C ILE A 181 3.27 -5.01 -5.71
N HIS A 182 4.21 -5.20 -4.80
CA HIS A 182 4.77 -6.49 -4.45
C HIS A 182 4.25 -6.90 -3.07
N LEU A 183 3.41 -7.91 -3.03
CA LEU A 183 2.87 -8.47 -1.80
C LEU A 183 3.88 -9.42 -1.17
N PHE A 184 4.36 -9.08 0.01
CA PHE A 184 5.31 -9.86 0.80
C PHE A 184 4.62 -10.73 1.83
N HIS A 185 5.03 -11.98 1.91
CA HIS A 185 4.63 -12.94 2.93
C HIS A 185 5.81 -13.84 3.27
N ASP A 186 6.15 -13.98 4.56
CA ASP A 186 7.19 -14.87 5.07
C ASP A 186 8.53 -14.80 4.30
N GLY A 187 8.99 -13.59 4.00
CA GLY A 187 10.26 -13.34 3.34
C GLY A 187 10.26 -13.47 1.81
N VAL A 188 9.14 -13.83 1.20
CA VAL A 188 9.00 -14.00 -0.24
C VAL A 188 7.98 -13.04 -0.85
N ILE A 189 8.08 -12.80 -2.15
CA ILE A 189 7.07 -12.07 -2.90
C ILE A 189 6.00 -13.08 -3.33
N GLU A 190 4.84 -13.01 -2.70
CA GLU A 190 3.69 -13.87 -2.95
C GLU A 190 3.01 -13.53 -4.29
N GLN A 191 2.86 -12.23 -4.56
CA GLN A 191 2.22 -11.73 -5.77
C GLN A 191 2.80 -10.36 -6.15
N SER A 192 2.85 -10.09 -7.46
CA SER A 192 3.22 -8.79 -8.01
C SER A 192 2.23 -8.39 -9.10
N GLY A 193 1.91 -7.11 -9.18
CA GLY A 193 1.02 -6.57 -10.22
C GLY A 193 0.64 -5.12 -9.97
N THR A 194 -0.16 -4.57 -10.86
CA THR A 194 -0.81 -3.29 -10.63
C THR A 194 -1.76 -3.37 -9.45
N PRO A 195 -2.11 -2.26 -8.77
CA PRO A 195 -3.10 -2.26 -7.69
C PRO A 195 -4.38 -3.01 -8.05
N VAL A 196 -4.92 -2.77 -9.24
CA VAL A 196 -6.13 -3.42 -9.72
C VAL A 196 -5.95 -4.94 -9.85
N GLU A 197 -4.85 -5.40 -10.43
CA GLU A 197 -4.57 -6.83 -10.60
C GLU A 197 -4.44 -7.54 -9.25
N VAL A 198 -3.66 -6.98 -8.32
CA VAL A 198 -3.45 -7.56 -7.00
C VAL A 198 -4.76 -7.62 -6.21
N TYR A 199 -5.61 -6.59 -6.35
CA TYR A 199 -6.92 -6.54 -5.69
C TYR A 199 -7.95 -7.47 -6.34
N THR A 200 -7.99 -7.61 -7.67
CA THR A 200 -9.07 -8.32 -8.36
C THR A 200 -8.75 -9.78 -8.68
N ARG A 201 -7.48 -10.16 -8.70
CA ARG A 201 -6.99 -11.48 -9.10
C ARG A 201 -5.95 -12.01 -8.12
N PRO A 202 -6.35 -12.28 -6.86
CA PRO A 202 -5.42 -12.90 -5.91
C PRO A 202 -5.01 -14.28 -6.42
N VAL A 203 -3.73 -14.62 -6.22
CA VAL A 203 -3.16 -15.90 -6.68
C VAL A 203 -3.09 -16.96 -5.58
N THR A 204 -3.30 -16.55 -4.31
CA THR A 204 -3.27 -17.45 -3.16
C THR A 204 -4.34 -17.05 -2.14
N SER A 205 -4.63 -17.96 -1.21
CA SER A 205 -5.53 -17.68 -0.08
C SER A 205 -5.02 -16.54 0.79
N PHE A 206 -3.69 -16.43 0.95
CA PHE A 206 -3.10 -15.31 1.69
C PHE A 206 -3.39 -13.98 0.98
N ALA A 207 -3.09 -13.87 -0.32
CA ALA A 207 -3.34 -12.66 -1.09
C ALA A 207 -4.83 -12.24 -1.03
N ALA A 208 -5.75 -13.20 -1.21
CA ALA A 208 -7.18 -12.97 -1.12
C ALA A 208 -7.62 -12.44 0.26
N SER A 209 -7.14 -13.07 1.35
CA SER A 209 -7.51 -12.66 2.72
C SER A 209 -6.86 -11.35 3.13
N PHE A 210 -5.62 -11.11 2.71
CA PHE A 210 -4.86 -9.92 3.10
C PHE A 210 -5.35 -8.67 2.35
N ILE A 211 -5.57 -8.74 1.03
CA ILE A 211 -5.89 -7.54 0.21
C ILE A 211 -7.37 -7.18 0.21
N GLY A 212 -8.28 -8.14 0.14
CA GLY A 212 -9.69 -7.86 -0.17
C GLY A 212 -10.68 -8.41 0.85
N ASN A 213 -10.24 -9.01 1.95
CA ASN A 213 -11.14 -9.72 2.88
C ASN A 213 -12.14 -10.65 2.15
N TYR A 214 -11.68 -11.37 1.15
CA TYR A 214 -12.49 -12.25 0.31
C TYR A 214 -13.18 -13.35 1.12
N ASN A 215 -14.35 -13.79 0.65
CA ASN A 215 -14.83 -15.12 0.97
C ASN A 215 -13.92 -16.15 0.29
N ILE A 216 -13.34 -17.06 1.06
CA ILE A 216 -12.52 -18.15 0.53
C ILE A 216 -13.23 -19.46 0.84
N PHE A 217 -13.63 -20.17 -0.21
CA PHE A 217 -14.34 -21.42 -0.10
C PHE A 217 -13.48 -22.59 -0.61
N GLU A 218 -13.49 -23.70 0.13
CA GLU A 218 -12.99 -24.98 -0.34
C GLU A 218 -13.85 -25.47 -1.53
N ALA A 219 -13.27 -26.27 -2.41
CA ALA A 219 -13.90 -26.73 -3.65
C ALA A 219 -15.27 -27.38 -3.42
N ASP A 220 -15.43 -28.17 -2.36
CA ASP A 220 -16.70 -28.83 -1.99
C ASP A 220 -17.77 -27.83 -1.53
N LYS A 221 -17.38 -26.78 -0.82
CA LYS A 221 -18.29 -25.74 -0.32
C LYS A 221 -18.80 -24.86 -1.46
N ILE A 222 -17.89 -24.42 -2.33
CA ILE A 222 -18.30 -23.59 -3.47
C ILE A 222 -19.15 -24.39 -4.46
N ALA A 223 -18.89 -25.68 -4.65
CA ALA A 223 -19.73 -26.55 -5.46
C ALA A 223 -21.16 -26.64 -4.91
N LYS A 224 -21.35 -26.73 -3.59
CA LYS A 224 -22.67 -26.68 -2.96
C LYS A 224 -23.39 -25.35 -3.16
N LEU A 225 -22.66 -24.22 -3.14
CA LEU A 225 -23.22 -22.89 -3.32
C LEU A 225 -23.63 -22.62 -4.77
N THR A 226 -22.84 -23.09 -5.74
CA THR A 226 -22.99 -22.73 -7.16
C THR A 226 -23.64 -23.82 -8.00
N GLY A 227 -23.69 -25.08 -7.49
CA GLY A 227 -24.09 -26.22 -8.29
C GLY A 227 -23.09 -26.66 -9.35
N THR A 228 -21.88 -26.06 -9.36
CA THR A 228 -20.81 -26.31 -10.34
C THR A 228 -19.62 -26.94 -9.65
N GLU A 229 -18.97 -27.91 -10.30
CA GLU A 229 -17.76 -28.55 -9.78
C GLU A 229 -16.55 -27.64 -9.91
N TRP A 230 -15.78 -27.53 -8.82
CA TRP A 230 -14.55 -26.72 -8.74
C TRP A 230 -13.37 -27.61 -8.35
N LYS A 231 -12.21 -27.37 -8.95
CA LYS A 231 -10.99 -28.17 -8.70
C LYS A 231 -10.13 -27.62 -7.58
N THR A 232 -10.23 -26.31 -7.30
CA THR A 232 -9.42 -25.58 -6.33
C THR A 232 -10.30 -24.75 -5.42
N LYS A 233 -9.70 -24.09 -4.43
CA LYS A 233 -10.38 -23.05 -3.65
C LYS A 233 -10.82 -21.90 -4.56
N VAL A 234 -11.88 -21.24 -4.16
CA VAL A 234 -12.40 -20.07 -4.88
C VAL A 234 -12.50 -18.89 -3.92
N ALA A 235 -11.97 -17.77 -4.36
CA ALA A 235 -12.07 -16.49 -3.68
C ALA A 235 -13.14 -15.61 -4.34
N ILE A 236 -14.04 -15.02 -3.53
CA ILE A 236 -15.12 -14.15 -4.00
C ILE A 236 -15.15 -12.89 -3.16
N ARG A 237 -15.10 -11.73 -3.80
CA ARG A 237 -15.17 -10.44 -3.11
C ARG A 237 -16.56 -10.17 -2.57
N PRO A 238 -16.70 -9.79 -1.28
CA PRO A 238 -18.02 -9.55 -0.68
C PRO A 238 -18.84 -8.48 -1.40
N GLU A 239 -18.21 -7.44 -1.93
CA GLU A 239 -18.88 -6.35 -2.66
C GLU A 239 -19.37 -6.74 -4.06
N THR A 240 -18.96 -7.90 -4.58
CA THR A 240 -19.43 -8.42 -5.89
C THR A 240 -20.65 -9.32 -5.76
N ILE A 241 -21.04 -9.66 -4.55
CA ILE A 241 -22.23 -10.48 -4.26
C ILE A 241 -23.46 -9.57 -4.23
N MET A 242 -24.35 -9.76 -5.17
CA MET A 242 -25.61 -9.00 -5.20
C MET A 242 -26.62 -9.59 -4.21
N MET A 243 -27.31 -8.72 -3.49
CA MET A 243 -28.34 -9.06 -2.52
C MET A 243 -29.68 -8.50 -2.95
N SER A 244 -30.76 -9.28 -2.79
CA SER A 244 -32.14 -8.88 -3.13
C SER A 244 -33.16 -9.49 -2.18
N LYS A 245 -34.27 -8.76 -1.94
CA LYS A 245 -35.45 -9.27 -1.19
C LYS A 245 -36.33 -10.20 -2.05
N ALA A 246 -36.17 -10.17 -3.35
CA ALA A 246 -36.91 -11.01 -4.30
C ALA A 246 -35.91 -11.82 -5.16
N PRO A 247 -36.38 -12.95 -5.72
CA PRO A 247 -35.56 -13.77 -6.62
C PRO A 247 -34.96 -12.93 -7.77
N ILE A 248 -33.68 -13.15 -8.05
CA ILE A 248 -32.94 -12.42 -9.08
C ILE A 248 -33.11 -13.11 -10.43
N ALA A 249 -33.63 -12.40 -11.43
CA ALA A 249 -34.04 -12.98 -12.72
C ALA A 249 -32.89 -13.17 -13.73
N ASN A 250 -31.66 -12.71 -13.46
CA ASN A 250 -30.53 -12.78 -14.39
C ASN A 250 -29.97 -14.22 -14.51
N ASP A 251 -29.85 -14.75 -15.72
CA ASP A 251 -29.53 -16.17 -15.96
C ASP A 251 -28.04 -16.50 -15.96
N ASP A 252 -27.15 -15.50 -16.13
CA ASP A 252 -25.69 -15.69 -16.20
C ASP A 252 -24.99 -15.66 -14.83
N ARG A 253 -25.71 -16.00 -13.74
CA ARG A 253 -25.20 -15.90 -12.38
C ARG A 253 -25.54 -17.11 -11.54
N PHE A 254 -24.63 -17.47 -10.64
CA PHE A 254 -24.94 -18.41 -9.57
C PHE A 254 -25.93 -17.76 -8.61
N LYS A 255 -27.04 -18.44 -8.32
CA LYS A 255 -28.14 -17.96 -7.47
C LYS A 255 -28.24 -18.82 -6.24
N MET A 256 -28.43 -18.21 -5.09
CA MET A 256 -28.58 -18.90 -3.82
C MET A 256 -29.52 -18.13 -2.89
N GLU A 257 -30.10 -18.86 -1.95
CA GLU A 257 -30.93 -18.27 -0.90
C GLU A 257 -30.26 -18.46 0.44
N GLY A 258 -30.33 -17.46 1.28
CA GLY A 258 -29.76 -17.49 2.62
C GLY A 258 -30.58 -16.72 3.63
N VAL A 259 -30.13 -16.77 4.87
CA VAL A 259 -30.69 -16.01 5.99
C VAL A 259 -29.60 -15.15 6.59
N ILE A 260 -29.90 -13.89 6.78
CA ILE A 260 -28.96 -12.94 7.41
C ILE A 260 -28.79 -13.31 8.87
N LYS A 261 -27.57 -13.61 9.31
CA LYS A 261 -27.21 -13.87 10.70
C LYS A 261 -27.02 -12.57 11.47
N GLU A 262 -26.25 -11.67 10.89
CA GLU A 262 -25.90 -10.37 11.47
C GLU A 262 -25.46 -9.38 10.38
N HIS A 263 -25.48 -8.11 10.73
CA HIS A 263 -24.89 -7.07 9.89
C HIS A 263 -24.10 -6.06 10.71
N ILE A 264 -22.98 -5.58 10.15
CA ILE A 264 -22.06 -4.64 10.81
C ILE A 264 -21.77 -3.46 9.88
N ALA A 265 -21.96 -2.23 10.39
CA ALA A 265 -21.60 -1.03 9.65
C ALA A 265 -20.06 -0.79 9.69
N ARG A 266 -19.45 -0.66 8.53
CA ARG A 266 -18.04 -0.32 8.34
C ARG A 266 -17.91 0.95 7.51
N GLY A 267 -18.03 2.10 8.14
CA GLY A 267 -18.07 3.38 7.46
C GLY A 267 -19.26 3.52 6.51
N ASN A 268 -19.00 3.58 5.20
CA ASN A 268 -20.03 3.69 4.17
C ASN A 268 -20.51 2.34 3.60
N VAL A 269 -20.06 1.23 4.19
CA VAL A 269 -20.38 -0.14 3.76
C VAL A 269 -21.06 -0.87 4.92
N LEU A 270 -22.09 -1.65 4.61
CA LEU A 270 -22.69 -2.64 5.49
C LEU A 270 -22.19 -4.02 5.08
N ARG A 271 -21.51 -4.70 6.00
CA ARG A 271 -21.14 -6.12 5.84
C ARG A 271 -22.21 -6.98 6.45
N TYR A 272 -22.72 -7.92 5.68
CA TYR A 272 -23.68 -8.93 6.08
C TYR A 272 -23.00 -10.29 6.20
N THR A 273 -23.28 -10.98 7.28
CA THR A 273 -22.96 -12.40 7.47
C THR A 273 -24.22 -13.20 7.17
N ILE A 274 -24.17 -14.07 6.16
CA ILE A 274 -25.33 -14.76 5.60
C ILE A 274 -25.10 -16.27 5.68
N ASP A 275 -26.08 -17.00 6.23
CA ASP A 275 -26.08 -18.46 6.21
C ASP A 275 -26.76 -18.96 4.94
N VAL A 276 -26.01 -19.66 4.11
CA VAL A 276 -26.50 -20.30 2.88
C VAL A 276 -26.37 -21.82 3.03
N GLY A 277 -27.39 -22.44 3.58
CA GLY A 277 -27.41 -23.92 3.77
C GLY A 277 -26.28 -24.43 4.67
N GLY A 278 -25.93 -23.72 5.72
CA GLY A 278 -24.85 -24.04 6.66
C GLY A 278 -23.47 -23.54 6.22
N ILE A 279 -23.37 -22.79 5.12
CA ILE A 279 -22.14 -22.16 4.65
C ILE A 279 -22.26 -20.64 4.90
N GLU A 280 -21.27 -20.08 5.60
CA GLU A 280 -21.23 -18.65 5.87
C GLU A 280 -20.67 -17.89 4.66
N VAL A 281 -21.41 -16.85 4.23
CA VAL A 281 -21.09 -15.99 3.10
C VAL A 281 -21.12 -14.54 3.56
N TYR A 282 -20.05 -13.79 3.29
CA TYR A 282 -19.99 -12.36 3.55
C TYR A 282 -20.37 -11.58 2.29
N ALA A 283 -21.28 -10.62 2.41
CA ALA A 283 -21.65 -9.72 1.34
C ALA A 283 -21.59 -8.26 1.82
N ASP A 284 -21.06 -7.37 1.00
CA ASP A 284 -20.95 -5.96 1.29
C ASP A 284 -21.93 -5.16 0.43
N ALA A 285 -22.68 -4.27 1.06
CA ALA A 285 -23.56 -3.33 0.38
C ALA A 285 -23.25 -1.90 0.80
N LEU A 286 -23.39 -0.94 -0.13
CA LEU A 286 -23.26 0.47 0.20
C LEU A 286 -24.37 0.86 1.20
N PHE A 287 -23.98 1.58 2.24
CA PHE A 287 -24.92 2.11 3.22
C PHE A 287 -25.85 3.13 2.54
N ARG A 288 -27.10 2.71 2.33
CA ARG A 288 -28.16 3.58 1.79
C ARG A 288 -29.27 3.66 2.82
N SER A 289 -29.81 4.84 3.06
CA SER A 289 -30.84 5.09 4.07
C SER A 289 -32.16 4.33 3.87
N VAL A 290 -32.34 3.56 2.79
CA VAL A 290 -33.68 3.06 2.36
C VAL A 290 -33.83 1.54 2.27
N SER A 291 -32.79 0.73 2.38
CA SER A 291 -32.96 -0.74 2.35
C SER A 291 -31.85 -1.46 3.09
N ILE A 292 -31.95 -1.48 4.39
CA ILE A 292 -31.15 -2.37 5.23
C ILE A 292 -31.92 -3.68 5.37
N PHE A 293 -31.28 -4.80 5.09
CA PHE A 293 -31.79 -6.12 5.46
C PHE A 293 -31.63 -6.27 6.98
N GLN A 294 -32.60 -6.93 7.62
CA GLN A 294 -32.58 -7.18 9.05
C GLN A 294 -32.01 -8.58 9.35
N ASP A 295 -31.49 -8.75 10.57
CA ASP A 295 -31.08 -10.06 11.06
C ASP A 295 -32.27 -11.00 11.11
N GLY A 296 -32.07 -12.24 10.63
CA GLY A 296 -33.13 -13.24 10.44
C GLY A 296 -33.93 -13.10 9.15
N GLU A 297 -33.70 -12.07 8.34
CA GLU A 297 -34.40 -11.86 7.06
C GLU A 297 -33.86 -12.83 6.00
N LYS A 298 -34.78 -13.41 5.20
CA LYS A 298 -34.43 -14.20 4.01
C LYS A 298 -33.91 -13.29 2.92
N VAL A 299 -32.81 -13.67 2.29
CA VAL A 299 -32.15 -12.92 1.21
C VAL A 299 -31.83 -13.81 0.04
N TYR A 300 -31.96 -13.26 -1.18
CA TYR A 300 -31.52 -13.88 -2.43
C TYR A 300 -30.18 -13.28 -2.82
N LEU A 301 -29.22 -14.17 -3.08
CA LEU A 301 -27.85 -13.78 -3.48
C LEU A 301 -27.63 -14.18 -4.93
N SER A 302 -26.81 -13.38 -5.62
CA SER A 302 -26.28 -13.79 -6.92
C SER A 302 -24.83 -13.38 -7.11
N ILE A 303 -24.04 -14.26 -7.73
CA ILE A 303 -22.61 -14.09 -7.98
C ILE A 303 -22.38 -14.33 -9.48
N ALA A 304 -21.74 -13.37 -10.15
CA ALA A 304 -21.31 -13.60 -11.53
C ALA A 304 -20.11 -14.55 -11.56
N GLU A 305 -20.06 -15.47 -12.52
CA GLU A 305 -19.02 -16.48 -12.64
C GLU A 305 -17.60 -15.85 -12.67
N HIS A 306 -17.43 -14.76 -13.42
CA HIS A 306 -16.15 -14.07 -13.54
C HIS A 306 -15.64 -13.42 -12.22
N ASN A 307 -16.50 -13.33 -11.18
CA ASN A 307 -16.11 -12.89 -9.84
C ASN A 307 -15.66 -14.05 -8.93
N CYS A 308 -15.77 -15.30 -9.41
CA CYS A 308 -15.28 -16.48 -8.74
C CYS A 308 -13.82 -16.73 -9.18
N VAL A 309 -12.86 -16.31 -8.38
CA VAL A 309 -11.43 -16.42 -8.69
C VAL A 309 -10.89 -17.72 -8.13
N ALA A 310 -10.43 -18.62 -9.00
CA ALA A 310 -9.76 -19.87 -8.60
C ALA A 310 -8.37 -19.54 -8.04
N ILE A 311 -8.02 -20.08 -6.82
CA ILE A 311 -6.78 -19.84 -6.10
C ILE A 311 -6.16 -21.14 -5.56
#